data_884fe000153c3dc47913a2e1bc858cb5
#
_entry.id   884fe000153c3dc47913a2e1bc858cb5
#
_cell.length_a   1.000
_cell.length_b   1.000
_cell.length_c   1.000
_cell.angle_alpha   90.00
_cell.angle_beta   90.00
_cell.angle_gamma   90.00
#
_symmetry.space_group_name_H-M   'P 1'
#
loop_
_entity.id
_entity.type
_entity.pdbx_description
1 polymer ?
#
loop_
_entity_poly.entity_id
_entity_poly.type
_entity_poly.pdbx_seq_one_letter_code
_entity_poly.pdbx_strand_id
1 'polypeptide(L)'
;SKVDGINIAGLCDVDEKRLGLAKQKYPKAQGWTDLRDLIASDSIDVVVVATCNHWHCLAAIWAMQAGKDVYVEKPLSHSQWEGRQTVAAARKYNRICQIGTQQRSDPMQAEIKKFLHGEKALGEITATRVNRYGVRPSIGKRDKPLDIDKNVAYDLWLGPAQDEPIFREKLHYDWHWDWNTGSGEMGNWGVHV
;
A
#
# COMPACT_ATOMS: atom_id res chain seq x y z
N SER A 1 13.08 -11.70 7.48
CA SER A 1 12.41 -12.23 6.28
C SER A 1 12.37 -13.75 6.38
N LYS A 2 11.33 -14.40 5.85
CA LYS A 2 11.25 -15.85 5.66
C LYS A 2 11.75 -16.26 4.25
N VAL A 3 12.15 -15.29 3.45
CA VAL A 3 12.68 -15.49 2.10
C VAL A 3 14.19 -15.36 2.17
N ASP A 4 14.89 -16.37 1.69
CA ASP A 4 16.34 -16.38 1.66
C ASP A 4 16.88 -15.29 0.74
N GLY A 5 18.01 -14.69 1.15
CA GLY A 5 18.67 -13.63 0.38
C GLY A 5 18.07 -12.22 0.56
N ILE A 6 17.02 -12.06 1.38
CA ILE A 6 16.44 -10.74 1.69
C ILE A 6 16.90 -10.26 3.08
N ASN A 7 17.48 -9.06 3.08
CA ASN A 7 17.87 -8.34 4.29
C ASN A 7 16.93 -7.14 4.49
N ILE A 8 16.38 -6.99 5.70
CA ILE A 8 15.62 -5.78 6.09
C ILE A 8 16.65 -4.74 6.55
N ALA A 9 17.10 -3.92 5.63
CA ALA A 9 18.13 -2.91 5.87
C ALA A 9 17.54 -1.62 6.46
N GLY A 10 16.30 -1.28 6.12
CA GLY A 10 15.66 -0.04 6.51
C GLY A 10 14.20 -0.18 6.95
N LEU A 11 13.79 0.71 7.84
CA LEU A 11 12.41 0.87 8.33
C LEU A 11 12.04 2.34 8.30
N CYS A 12 10.87 2.67 7.82
CA CYS A 12 10.35 4.03 7.84
C CYS A 12 8.90 4.04 8.33
N ASP A 13 8.61 4.88 9.30
CA ASP A 13 7.25 5.16 9.76
C ASP A 13 7.19 6.57 10.33
N VAL A 14 6.16 7.32 10.00
CA VAL A 14 5.90 8.66 10.51
C VAL A 14 5.43 8.67 11.97
N ASP A 15 5.06 7.50 12.51
CA ASP A 15 4.75 7.30 13.93
C ASP A 15 5.97 6.67 14.64
N GLU A 16 6.59 7.46 15.51
CA GLU A 16 7.78 7.05 16.27
C GLU A 16 7.56 5.79 17.12
N LYS A 17 6.33 5.60 17.65
CA LYS A 17 6.00 4.39 18.43
C LYS A 17 5.99 3.15 17.54
N ARG A 18 5.40 3.25 16.34
CA ARG A 18 5.38 2.16 15.37
C ARG A 18 6.78 1.84 14.85
N LEU A 19 7.53 2.87 14.52
CA LEU A 19 8.93 2.72 14.13
C LEU A 19 9.75 2.04 15.24
N GLY A 20 9.56 2.46 16.49
CA GLY A 20 10.22 1.85 17.66
C GLY A 20 9.89 0.36 17.82
N LEU A 21 8.62 -0.04 17.67
CA LEU A 21 8.21 -1.44 17.71
C LEU A 21 8.82 -2.24 16.56
N ALA A 22 8.87 -1.68 15.36
CA ALA A 22 9.47 -2.33 14.21
C ALA A 22 10.99 -2.51 14.39
N LYS A 23 11.68 -1.54 14.96
CA LYS A 23 13.11 -1.63 15.30
C LYS A 23 13.42 -2.69 16.36
N GLN A 24 12.54 -2.91 17.32
CA GLN A 24 12.70 -4.03 18.28
C GLN A 24 12.71 -5.37 17.56
N LYS A 25 11.88 -5.54 16.53
CA LYS A 25 11.84 -6.75 15.73
C LYS A 25 13.01 -6.88 14.75
N TYR A 26 13.51 -5.77 14.24
CA TYR A 26 14.61 -5.70 13.28
C TYR A 26 15.72 -4.76 13.78
N PRO A 27 16.47 -5.15 14.82
CA PRO A 27 17.38 -4.24 15.50
C PRO A 27 18.58 -3.79 14.66
N LYS A 28 18.90 -4.50 13.59
CA LYS A 28 19.97 -4.14 12.65
C LYS A 28 19.51 -3.15 11.56
N ALA A 29 18.21 -2.99 11.38
CA ALA A 29 17.69 -2.08 10.37
C ALA A 29 17.85 -0.62 10.81
N GLN A 30 18.25 0.24 9.89
CA GLN A 30 18.24 1.68 10.10
C GLN A 30 16.80 2.20 10.11
N GLY A 31 16.48 3.17 10.96
CA GLY A 31 15.14 3.76 11.08
C GLY A 31 15.11 5.19 10.58
N TRP A 32 14.05 5.55 9.86
CA TRP A 32 13.76 6.91 9.40
C TRP A 32 12.29 7.26 9.67
N THR A 33 12.04 8.55 9.89
CA THR A 33 10.68 9.09 9.97
C THR A 33 10.21 9.59 8.61
N ASP A 34 11.13 10.13 7.81
CA ASP A 34 10.87 10.61 6.47
C ASP A 34 11.27 9.55 5.42
N LEU A 35 10.34 9.20 4.55
CA LEU A 35 10.56 8.24 3.48
C LEU A 35 11.61 8.71 2.46
N ARG A 36 11.80 10.03 2.32
CA ARG A 36 12.80 10.60 1.40
C ARG A 36 14.21 10.25 1.84
N ASP A 37 14.46 10.23 3.14
CA ASP A 37 15.76 9.85 3.71
C ASP A 37 16.03 8.35 3.52
N LEU A 38 15.00 7.50 3.70
CA LEU A 38 15.11 6.08 3.39
C LEU A 38 15.43 5.85 1.90
N ILE A 39 14.71 6.52 1.01
CA ILE A 39 14.89 6.41 -0.44
C ILE A 39 16.29 6.89 -0.87
N ALA A 40 16.82 7.93 -0.24
CA ALA A 40 18.15 8.46 -0.53
C ALA A 40 19.31 7.55 -0.06
N SER A 41 19.03 6.54 0.78
CA SER A 41 20.06 5.65 1.30
C SER A 41 20.58 4.68 0.24
N ASP A 42 21.90 4.58 0.10
CA ASP A 42 22.57 3.62 -0.78
C ASP A 42 22.46 2.16 -0.30
N SER A 43 22.05 1.95 0.96
CA SER A 43 21.88 0.61 1.53
C SER A 43 20.55 -0.06 1.15
N ILE A 44 19.70 0.62 0.40
CA ILE A 44 18.37 0.15 0.00
C ILE A 44 18.36 -0.15 -1.50
N ASP A 45 18.06 -1.38 -1.88
CA ASP A 45 17.89 -1.81 -3.27
C ASP A 45 16.42 -1.81 -3.68
N VAL A 46 15.53 -2.21 -2.74
CA VAL A 46 14.09 -2.37 -2.96
C VAL A 46 13.32 -1.67 -1.87
N VAL A 47 12.30 -0.91 -2.24
CA VAL A 47 11.39 -0.24 -1.30
C VAL A 47 10.05 -0.97 -1.27
N VAL A 48 9.60 -1.36 -0.08
CA VAL A 48 8.26 -1.88 0.15
C VAL A 48 7.37 -0.74 0.65
N VAL A 49 6.40 -0.32 -0.16
CA VAL A 49 5.45 0.75 0.17
C VAL A 49 4.19 0.13 0.76
N ALA A 50 3.94 0.35 2.05
CA ALA A 50 2.77 -0.14 2.79
C ALA A 50 2.15 1.00 3.62
N THR A 51 2.06 2.16 3.04
CA THR A 51 1.53 3.41 3.61
C THR A 51 0.00 3.51 3.44
N CYS A 52 -0.58 4.68 3.69
CA CYS A 52 -1.93 5.01 3.26
C CYS A 52 -2.00 5.13 1.73
N ASN A 53 -3.19 4.93 1.14
CA ASN A 53 -3.32 4.84 -0.33
C ASN A 53 -2.84 6.08 -1.08
N HIS A 54 -3.07 7.27 -0.54
CA HIS A 54 -2.67 8.54 -1.14
C HIS A 54 -1.15 8.70 -1.28
N TRP A 55 -0.37 7.92 -0.53
CA TRP A 55 1.09 7.91 -0.61
C TRP A 55 1.66 6.89 -1.61
N HIS A 56 0.90 5.85 -1.96
CA HIS A 56 1.41 4.68 -2.70
C HIS A 56 2.17 5.08 -3.97
N CYS A 57 1.53 5.83 -4.85
CA CYS A 57 2.12 6.20 -6.13
C CYS A 57 3.29 7.15 -5.99
N LEU A 58 3.17 8.18 -5.15
CA LEU A 58 4.22 9.18 -4.99
C LEU A 58 5.50 8.55 -4.41
N ALA A 59 5.36 7.74 -3.35
CA ALA A 59 6.46 7.00 -2.76
C ALA A 59 7.13 6.04 -3.76
N ALA A 60 6.32 5.30 -4.54
CA ALA A 60 6.81 4.39 -5.57
C ALA A 60 7.58 5.13 -6.67
N ILE A 61 7.05 6.26 -7.15
CA ILE A 61 7.69 7.07 -8.19
C ILE A 61 9.02 7.62 -7.69
N TRP A 62 9.08 8.17 -6.48
CA TRP A 62 10.33 8.68 -5.90
C TRP A 62 11.38 7.58 -5.71
N ALA A 63 10.97 6.39 -5.26
CA ALA A 63 11.87 5.25 -5.14
C ALA A 63 12.45 4.84 -6.51
N MET A 64 11.62 4.75 -7.54
CA MET A 64 12.08 4.44 -8.91
C MET A 64 12.97 5.53 -9.50
N GLN A 65 12.70 6.80 -9.22
CA GLN A 65 13.56 7.93 -9.59
C GLN A 65 14.95 7.83 -8.97
N ALA A 66 15.02 7.34 -7.73
CA ALA A 66 16.27 7.08 -7.01
C ALA A 66 16.93 5.74 -7.39
N GLY A 67 16.44 5.06 -8.43
CA GLY A 67 17.03 3.81 -8.93
C GLY A 67 16.69 2.56 -8.12
N LYS A 68 15.67 2.61 -7.27
CA LYS A 68 15.23 1.46 -6.46
C LYS A 68 14.10 0.72 -7.17
N ASP A 69 14.03 -0.60 -6.99
CA ASP A 69 12.84 -1.37 -7.33
C ASP A 69 11.80 -1.24 -6.24
N VAL A 70 10.51 -1.50 -6.56
CA VAL A 70 9.41 -1.21 -5.65
C VAL A 70 8.42 -2.36 -5.57
N TYR A 71 8.01 -2.68 -4.37
CA TYR A 71 6.81 -3.45 -4.10
C TYR A 71 5.78 -2.54 -3.42
N VAL A 72 4.63 -2.34 -4.05
CA VAL A 72 3.57 -1.47 -3.52
C VAL A 72 2.39 -2.31 -3.04
N GLU A 73 1.94 -2.10 -1.81
CA GLU A 73 0.70 -2.72 -1.34
C GLU A 73 -0.50 -2.24 -2.14
N LYS A 74 -1.53 -3.06 -2.14
CA LYS A 74 -2.80 -2.76 -2.82
C LYS A 74 -3.62 -1.69 -2.07
N PRO A 75 -4.40 -0.89 -2.79
CA PRO A 75 -4.42 -0.68 -4.23
C PRO A 75 -3.17 0.07 -4.70
N LEU A 76 -2.78 -0.12 -5.95
CA LEU A 76 -1.60 0.59 -6.50
C LEU A 76 -1.71 2.10 -6.30
N SER A 77 -2.87 2.65 -6.56
CA SER A 77 -3.07 4.10 -6.66
C SER A 77 -4.36 4.54 -5.98
N HIS A 78 -4.39 5.80 -5.56
CA HIS A 78 -5.57 6.48 -5.07
C HIS A 78 -6.46 6.96 -6.23
N SER A 79 -5.87 7.31 -7.37
CA SER A 79 -6.56 7.67 -8.60
C SER A 79 -6.00 6.97 -9.84
N GLN A 80 -6.78 6.89 -10.92
CA GLN A 80 -6.31 6.32 -12.19
C GLN A 80 -5.13 7.08 -12.78
N TRP A 81 -5.12 8.40 -12.63
CA TRP A 81 -4.04 9.23 -13.15
C TRP A 81 -2.72 8.91 -12.48
N GLU A 82 -2.68 8.80 -11.16
CA GLU A 82 -1.50 8.40 -10.39
C GLU A 82 -0.98 7.03 -10.82
N GLY A 83 -1.89 6.06 -11.00
CA GLY A 83 -1.52 4.73 -11.47
C GLY A 83 -0.83 4.76 -12.84
N ARG A 84 -1.32 5.59 -13.76
CA ARG A 84 -0.67 5.81 -15.08
C ARG A 84 0.71 6.45 -14.94
N GLN A 85 0.88 7.42 -14.03
CA GLN A 85 2.18 8.04 -13.75
C GLN A 85 3.17 7.03 -13.18
N THR A 86 2.70 6.14 -12.30
CA THR A 86 3.55 5.06 -11.73
C THR A 86 4.05 4.10 -12.82
N VAL A 87 3.17 3.69 -13.75
CA VAL A 87 3.57 2.86 -14.90
C VAL A 87 4.56 3.58 -15.80
N ALA A 88 4.32 4.87 -16.06
CA ALA A 88 5.24 5.69 -16.88
C ALA A 88 6.61 5.82 -16.21
N ALA A 89 6.66 6.02 -14.90
CA ALA A 89 7.88 6.09 -14.11
C ALA A 89 8.67 4.77 -14.16
N ALA A 90 8.00 3.63 -13.95
CA ALA A 90 8.63 2.31 -14.02
C ALA A 90 9.34 2.09 -15.36
N ARG A 91 8.68 2.44 -16.46
CA ARG A 91 9.25 2.36 -17.81
C ARG A 91 10.40 3.35 -18.03
N LYS A 92 10.21 4.61 -17.61
CA LYS A 92 11.18 5.69 -17.77
C LYS A 92 12.50 5.40 -17.06
N TYR A 93 12.42 4.92 -15.82
CA TYR A 93 13.59 4.64 -14.97
C TYR A 93 14.08 3.20 -15.06
N ASN A 94 13.43 2.37 -15.90
CA ASN A 94 13.72 0.94 -16.05
C ASN A 94 13.81 0.22 -14.70
N ARG A 95 12.75 0.40 -13.87
CA ARG A 95 12.63 -0.21 -12.55
C ARG A 95 11.44 -1.16 -12.50
N ILE A 96 11.55 -2.17 -11.63
CA ILE A 96 10.47 -3.10 -11.35
C ILE A 96 9.52 -2.44 -10.34
N CYS A 97 8.23 -2.43 -10.66
CA CYS A 97 7.18 -2.03 -9.72
C CYS A 97 6.12 -3.15 -9.65
N GLN A 98 6.14 -3.90 -8.55
CA GLN A 98 5.21 -5.00 -8.30
C GLN A 98 4.11 -4.56 -7.36
N ILE A 99 2.85 -4.89 -7.70
CA ILE A 99 1.69 -4.64 -6.82
C ILE A 99 1.44 -5.84 -5.91
N GLY A 100 1.05 -5.58 -4.67
CA GLY A 100 0.68 -6.57 -3.65
C GLY A 100 -0.67 -7.24 -3.90
N THR A 101 -0.83 -7.90 -5.04
CA THR A 101 -2.00 -8.73 -5.37
C THR A 101 -1.67 -10.21 -5.19
N GLN A 102 -1.19 -10.57 -4.02
CA GLN A 102 -0.59 -11.88 -3.72
C GLN A 102 -1.55 -13.06 -3.92
N GLN A 103 -2.86 -12.86 -3.84
CA GLN A 103 -3.83 -13.93 -4.11
C GLN A 103 -3.73 -14.46 -5.55
N ARG A 104 -3.28 -13.63 -6.51
CA ARG A 104 -3.03 -14.04 -7.88
C ARG A 104 -1.86 -15.03 -8.03
N SER A 105 -1.02 -15.14 -7.01
CA SER A 105 0.10 -16.08 -6.96
C SER A 105 -0.25 -17.41 -6.27
N ASP A 106 -1.50 -17.58 -5.82
CA ASP A 106 -1.98 -18.83 -5.25
C ASP A 106 -2.05 -19.90 -6.36
N PRO A 107 -1.42 -21.07 -6.19
CA PRO A 107 -1.48 -22.16 -7.17
C PRO A 107 -2.90 -22.55 -7.57
N MET A 108 -3.86 -22.52 -6.63
CA MET A 108 -5.26 -22.79 -6.90
C MET A 108 -5.85 -21.84 -7.96
N GLN A 109 -5.45 -20.55 -7.96
CA GLN A 109 -5.90 -19.58 -8.96
C GLN A 109 -5.44 -19.97 -10.38
N ALA A 110 -4.24 -20.52 -10.50
CA ALA A 110 -3.73 -21.03 -11.78
C ALA A 110 -4.53 -22.25 -12.26
N GLU A 111 -4.88 -23.16 -11.36
CA GLU A 111 -5.71 -24.32 -11.67
C GLU A 111 -7.13 -23.92 -12.08
N ILE A 112 -7.76 -23.01 -11.33
CA ILE A 112 -9.08 -22.46 -11.66
C ILE A 112 -9.06 -21.81 -13.04
N LYS A 113 -8.04 -20.99 -13.33
CA LYS A 113 -7.88 -20.36 -14.65
C LYS A 113 -7.76 -21.41 -15.76
N LYS A 114 -6.98 -22.47 -15.57
CA LYS A 114 -6.85 -23.58 -16.53
C LYS A 114 -8.19 -24.27 -16.75
N PHE A 115 -8.90 -24.60 -15.68
CA PHE A 115 -10.21 -25.27 -15.72
C PHE A 115 -11.26 -24.40 -16.47
N LEU A 116 -11.35 -23.12 -16.16
CA LEU A 116 -12.37 -22.24 -16.72
C LEU A 116 -12.06 -21.84 -18.17
N HIS A 117 -10.81 -21.43 -18.47
CA HIS A 117 -10.45 -20.83 -19.76
C HIS A 117 -9.67 -21.78 -20.67
N GLY A 118 -8.86 -22.68 -20.11
CA GLY A 118 -8.11 -23.67 -20.89
C GLY A 118 -8.97 -24.85 -21.31
N GLU A 119 -9.62 -25.48 -20.36
CA GLU A 119 -10.46 -26.64 -20.56
C GLU A 119 -11.91 -26.28 -20.95
N LYS A 120 -12.29 -24.99 -20.75
CA LYS A 120 -13.65 -24.49 -21.00
C LYS A 120 -14.75 -25.32 -20.31
N ALA A 121 -14.45 -25.79 -19.08
CA ALA A 121 -15.31 -26.73 -18.36
C ALA A 121 -16.75 -26.23 -18.12
N LEU A 122 -16.95 -24.89 -18.09
CA LEU A 122 -18.27 -24.26 -18.01
C LEU A 122 -18.76 -23.69 -19.36
N GLY A 123 -18.08 -24.00 -20.46
CA GLY A 123 -18.39 -23.46 -21.78
C GLY A 123 -18.00 -21.97 -21.87
N GLU A 124 -18.80 -21.19 -22.61
CA GLU A 124 -18.61 -19.76 -22.76
C GLU A 124 -19.13 -19.01 -21.51
N ILE A 125 -18.23 -18.31 -20.82
CA ILE A 125 -18.58 -17.53 -19.63
C ILE A 125 -19.09 -16.15 -20.07
N THR A 126 -20.39 -15.92 -19.94
CA THR A 126 -21.05 -14.67 -20.34
C THR A 126 -21.17 -13.66 -19.21
N ALA A 127 -21.15 -14.12 -17.96
CA ALA A 127 -21.23 -13.25 -16.79
C ALA A 127 -20.55 -13.88 -15.57
N THR A 128 -19.96 -13.04 -14.73
CA THR A 128 -19.40 -13.43 -13.44
C THR A 128 -19.95 -12.52 -12.34
N ARG A 129 -20.34 -13.11 -11.22
CA ARG A 129 -20.77 -12.36 -10.03
C ARG A 129 -19.91 -12.75 -8.85
N VAL A 130 -19.31 -11.75 -8.23
CA VAL A 130 -18.56 -11.91 -6.97
C VAL A 130 -19.37 -11.30 -5.85
N ASN A 131 -19.59 -12.06 -4.79
CA ASN A 131 -20.28 -11.60 -3.59
C ASN A 131 -19.32 -11.67 -2.40
N ARG A 132 -19.06 -10.51 -1.79
CA ARG A 132 -18.32 -10.47 -0.55
C ARG A 132 -19.29 -10.49 0.62
N TYR A 133 -19.28 -11.57 1.39
CA TYR A 133 -20.05 -11.67 2.60
C TYR A 133 -19.23 -11.19 3.79
N GLY A 134 -19.66 -10.14 4.40
CA GLY A 134 -19.03 -9.61 5.60
C GLY A 134 -19.63 -8.26 5.92
N VAL A 135 -20.32 -8.20 7.07
CA VAL A 135 -20.82 -6.95 7.61
C VAL A 135 -19.62 -6.24 8.23
N ARG A 136 -19.26 -5.08 7.69
CA ARG A 136 -18.32 -4.18 8.33
C ARG A 136 -19.13 -3.22 9.21
N PRO A 137 -18.85 -3.15 10.52
CA PRO A 137 -19.48 -2.15 11.36
C PRO A 137 -19.14 -0.75 10.87
N SER A 138 -20.01 0.21 11.17
CA SER A 138 -19.69 1.62 10.92
C SER A 138 -18.39 2.01 11.62
N ILE A 139 -17.55 2.77 10.95
CA ILE A 139 -16.35 3.37 11.54
C ILE A 139 -16.68 4.59 12.42
N GLY A 140 -17.97 4.98 12.44
CA GLY A 140 -18.44 6.12 13.23
C GLY A 140 -18.01 7.48 12.65
N LYS A 141 -18.43 8.50 13.37
CA LYS A 141 -18.02 9.89 13.14
C LYS A 141 -17.89 10.56 14.50
N ARG A 142 -16.80 11.29 14.72
CA ARG A 142 -16.61 12.10 15.93
C ARG A 142 -17.38 13.41 15.81
N ASP A 143 -17.76 13.97 16.94
CA ASP A 143 -18.35 15.33 17.01
C ASP A 143 -17.27 16.43 16.93
N LYS A 144 -16.02 16.06 17.24
CA LYS A 144 -14.86 16.95 17.20
C LYS A 144 -13.74 16.31 16.38
N PRO A 145 -12.87 17.12 15.74
CA PRO A 145 -11.69 16.60 15.06
C PRO A 145 -10.84 15.70 15.96
N LEU A 146 -10.15 14.76 15.34
CA LEU A 146 -9.17 13.91 16.01
C LEU A 146 -7.98 14.77 16.44
N ASP A 147 -7.60 14.64 17.69
CA ASP A 147 -6.35 15.21 18.20
C ASP A 147 -5.19 14.25 17.84
N ILE A 148 -4.29 14.72 17.00
CA ILE A 148 -3.21 13.87 16.47
C ILE A 148 -2.14 13.67 17.55
N ASP A 149 -1.76 12.41 17.79
CA ASP A 149 -0.70 12.06 18.76
C ASP A 149 0.62 12.76 18.36
N LYS A 150 1.28 13.38 19.33
CA LYS A 150 2.56 14.10 19.16
C LYS A 150 3.69 13.21 18.62
N ASN A 151 3.57 11.89 18.75
CA ASN A 151 4.55 10.96 18.19
C ASN A 151 4.39 10.73 16.67
N VAL A 152 3.36 11.32 16.06
CA VAL A 152 3.12 11.23 14.61
C VAL A 152 3.62 12.52 13.95
N ALA A 153 4.55 12.39 13.02
CA ALA A 153 4.93 13.49 12.13
C ALA A 153 3.80 13.72 11.12
N TYR A 154 2.76 14.46 11.55
CA TYR A 154 1.50 14.57 10.83
C TYR A 154 1.66 15.15 9.42
N ASP A 155 2.51 16.14 9.23
CA ASP A 155 2.78 16.73 7.91
C ASP A 155 3.31 15.66 6.92
N LEU A 156 4.15 14.75 7.40
CA LEU A 156 4.66 13.63 6.61
C LEU A 156 3.60 12.55 6.38
N TRP A 157 2.71 12.34 7.37
CA TRP A 157 1.56 11.45 7.20
C TRP A 157 0.59 12.00 6.14
N LEU A 158 0.28 13.29 6.22
CA LEU A 158 -0.61 14.00 5.31
C LEU A 158 -0.07 14.00 3.87
N GLY A 159 1.18 14.40 3.69
CA GLY A 159 1.86 14.40 2.41
C GLY A 159 1.07 15.07 1.27
N PRO A 160 0.68 14.32 0.21
CA PRO A 160 -0.06 14.88 -0.92
C PRO A 160 -1.57 15.07 -0.65
N ALA A 161 -2.10 14.60 0.48
CA ALA A 161 -3.50 14.77 0.83
C ALA A 161 -3.80 16.22 1.26
N GLN A 162 -5.06 16.62 1.24
CA GLN A 162 -5.49 17.93 1.71
C GLN A 162 -5.48 17.97 3.24
N ASP A 163 -5.08 19.10 3.81
CA ASP A 163 -5.13 19.32 5.26
C ASP A 163 -6.57 19.62 5.68
N GLU A 164 -7.29 18.57 6.00
CA GLU A 164 -8.69 18.64 6.45
C GLU A 164 -8.84 18.02 7.84
N PRO A 165 -9.74 18.57 8.69
CA PRO A 165 -10.01 18.00 10.00
C PRO A 165 -10.51 16.55 9.92
N ILE A 166 -9.87 15.63 10.64
CA ILE A 166 -10.22 14.22 10.66
C ILE A 166 -11.29 13.94 11.70
N PHE A 167 -12.48 13.52 11.26
CA PHE A 167 -13.61 13.15 12.14
C PHE A 167 -13.74 11.63 12.30
N ARG A 168 -12.62 10.90 12.34
CA ARG A 168 -12.54 9.45 12.55
C ARG A 168 -11.78 9.12 13.83
N GLU A 169 -12.01 7.93 14.39
CA GLU A 169 -11.40 7.54 15.66
C GLU A 169 -9.93 7.14 15.51
N LYS A 170 -9.60 6.45 14.41
CA LYS A 170 -8.32 5.77 14.28
C LYS A 170 -7.54 6.29 13.08
N LEU A 171 -6.59 7.19 13.32
CA LEU A 171 -5.71 7.72 12.28
C LEU A 171 -5.09 6.59 11.42
N HIS A 172 -4.58 5.53 12.06
CA HIS A 172 -3.86 4.45 11.39
C HIS A 172 -4.74 3.36 10.77
N TYR A 173 -6.04 3.53 10.71
CA TYR A 173 -6.93 2.55 10.11
C TYR A 173 -8.08 3.17 9.33
N ASP A 174 -8.77 4.18 9.91
CA ASP A 174 -10.00 4.72 9.34
C ASP A 174 -9.76 5.57 8.09
N TRP A 175 -8.52 5.91 7.79
CA TRP A 175 -8.08 6.56 6.55
C TRP A 175 -8.53 5.81 5.29
N HIS A 176 -8.76 4.49 5.37
CA HIS A 176 -9.23 3.68 4.25
C HIS A 176 -10.56 4.17 3.67
N TRP A 177 -11.41 4.75 4.51
CA TRP A 177 -12.78 5.19 4.17
C TRP A 177 -12.94 6.72 4.18
N ASP A 178 -11.85 7.42 4.11
CA ASP A 178 -11.81 8.86 3.86
C ASP A 178 -11.37 9.09 2.41
N TRP A 179 -12.15 9.88 1.64
CA TRP A 179 -11.85 10.15 0.24
C TRP A 179 -10.52 10.85 0.02
N ASN A 180 -10.07 11.61 1.00
CA ASN A 180 -8.81 12.33 0.96
C ASN A 180 -7.59 11.40 1.03
N THR A 181 -7.72 10.21 1.65
CA THR A 181 -6.57 9.36 1.99
C THR A 181 -6.70 7.90 1.56
N GLY A 182 -7.92 7.45 1.24
CA GLY A 182 -8.21 6.06 0.96
C GLY A 182 -9.19 5.84 -0.19
N SER A 183 -9.24 4.62 -0.69
CA SER A 183 -10.05 4.18 -1.83
C SER A 183 -11.28 3.37 -1.41
N GLY A 184 -11.63 3.38 -0.12
CA GLY A 184 -12.76 2.66 0.44
C GLY A 184 -12.65 1.13 0.30
N GLU A 185 -13.79 0.46 0.39
CA GLU A 185 -13.85 -1.00 0.35
C GLU A 185 -13.47 -1.58 -1.02
N MET A 186 -13.70 -0.85 -2.11
CA MET A 186 -13.29 -1.28 -3.45
C MET A 186 -11.77 -1.36 -3.58
N GLY A 187 -11.03 -0.36 -3.08
CA GLY A 187 -9.58 -0.40 -3.05
C GLY A 187 -9.04 -1.40 -2.01
N ASN A 188 -9.78 -1.65 -0.94
CA ASN A 188 -9.34 -2.55 0.12
C ASN A 188 -9.54 -4.03 -0.24
N TRP A 189 -10.72 -4.42 -0.73
CA TRP A 189 -11.07 -5.80 -1.07
C TRP A 189 -11.30 -6.05 -2.55
N GLY A 190 -11.87 -5.09 -3.28
CA GLY A 190 -12.23 -5.27 -4.68
C GLY A 190 -11.06 -5.64 -5.59
N VAL A 191 -9.84 -5.34 -5.20
CA VAL A 191 -8.62 -5.71 -5.95
C VAL A 191 -8.24 -7.18 -5.85
N HIS A 192 -8.83 -7.92 -4.91
CA HIS A 192 -8.54 -9.33 -4.65
C HIS A 192 -9.56 -10.29 -5.27
N VAL A 193 -10.68 -9.80 -5.79
CA VAL A 193 -11.82 -10.60 -6.29
C VAL A 193 -12.08 -10.40 -7.77
#